data_505518260d1cb4058ea810d7cf204879
#
_entry.id   505518260d1cb4058ea810d7cf204879
#
_cell.length_a   1.000
_cell.length_b   1.000
_cell.length_c   1.000
_cell.angle_alpha   90.00
_cell.angle_beta   90.00
_cell.angle_gamma   90.00
#
_symmetry.space_group_name_H-M   'P 1'
#
loop_
_entity.id
_entity.type
_entity.pdbx_description
1 polymer ?
#
loop_
_entity_poly.entity_id
_entity_poly.type
_entity_poly.pdbx_seq_one_letter_code
_entity_poly.pdbx_strand_id
1 'polypeptide(L)'
;MERWSGVLRVPLHPNSRTFHRVGASLCLSPETRTLLVPKANAIFFCGDRVEGTGNPVIERLSNLQNLSEIIVSKFGSFTNAWVIEASAFNGPFAVYKDFIPSVNQYGEPSSYHPNGFPASTSTVSLLSNCLEEVRSVLPTPLHYMAKKVILGTQVDTKSGLSPSCSFSRSKTFILGFSKGGAVLNQIVTELGFSDIGSNANSPDVGQLMGRKFAGSEEIYVVPKTKEDLLNSISEIHYVDVGLNSAGAYLTNHDVFERISKRLMQGASELRFILHGTPRQWSDKRRDWIRNEKDKMLRLLESEAPKSGGKFKVLERFYFTDKPPSMQMHFEIIESLDAS
;
A
#
# COMPACT_ATOMS: atom_id res chain seq x y z
N MET A 1 -10.40 -7.51 -17.76
CA MET A 1 -10.83 -6.62 -16.66
C MET A 1 -10.68 -5.18 -17.15
N GLU A 2 -11.74 -4.39 -17.14
CA GLU A 2 -11.62 -2.95 -17.41
C GLU A 2 -10.99 -2.24 -16.22
N ARG A 3 -10.28 -1.14 -16.50
CA ARG A 3 -9.60 -0.36 -15.48
C ARG A 3 -9.73 1.13 -15.72
N TRP A 4 -9.76 1.88 -14.66
CA TRP A 4 -9.48 3.30 -14.67
C TRP A 4 -8.02 3.50 -14.26
N SER A 5 -7.26 4.27 -15.02
CA SER A 5 -5.87 4.62 -14.68
C SER A 5 -5.68 6.11 -14.85
N GLY A 6 -4.95 6.73 -13.93
CA GLY A 6 -4.66 8.16 -13.97
C GLY A 6 -3.85 8.63 -12.77
N VAL A 7 -3.51 9.92 -12.76
CA VAL A 7 -2.82 10.59 -11.65
C VAL A 7 -3.78 11.56 -10.98
N LEU A 8 -4.03 11.34 -9.71
CA LEU A 8 -4.87 12.17 -8.86
C LEU A 8 -4.01 13.20 -8.11
N ARG A 9 -4.60 14.34 -7.79
CA ARG A 9 -4.01 15.36 -6.92
C ARG A 9 -4.99 15.66 -5.80
N VAL A 10 -4.76 15.09 -4.63
CA VAL A 10 -5.71 15.13 -3.51
C VAL A 10 -5.04 15.70 -2.26
N PRO A 11 -5.77 16.48 -1.44
CA PRO A 11 -5.29 16.91 -0.13
C PRO A 11 -5.38 15.74 0.85
N LEU A 12 -4.53 15.73 1.88
CA LEU A 12 -4.67 14.74 2.95
C LEU A 12 -5.88 15.05 3.87
N HIS A 13 -6.13 16.33 4.10
CA HIS A 13 -7.25 16.84 4.89
C HIS A 13 -7.97 17.95 4.13
N PRO A 14 -9.26 18.19 4.34
CA PRO A 14 -10.06 19.18 3.59
C PRO A 14 -9.45 20.60 3.58
N ASN A 15 -8.77 20.99 4.67
CA ASN A 15 -8.16 22.30 4.82
C ASN A 15 -6.64 22.30 4.57
N SER A 16 -6.07 21.20 4.04
CA SER A 16 -4.65 21.10 3.75
C SER A 16 -4.27 22.01 2.58
N ARG A 17 -3.16 22.74 2.73
CA ARG A 17 -2.53 23.49 1.63
C ARG A 17 -1.59 22.63 0.80
N THR A 18 -1.25 21.43 1.29
CA THR A 18 -0.40 20.47 0.60
C THR A 18 -1.26 19.40 -0.07
N PHE A 19 -0.80 18.94 -1.24
CA PHE A 19 -1.47 17.93 -2.04
C PHE A 19 -0.50 16.77 -2.29
N HIS A 20 -1.02 15.57 -2.21
CA HIS A 20 -0.33 14.37 -2.68
C HIS A 20 -0.69 14.11 -4.13
N ARG A 21 0.30 13.67 -4.91
CA ARG A 21 0.08 13.09 -6.22
C ARG A 21 0.03 11.58 -6.06
N VAL A 22 -1.02 10.96 -6.58
CA VAL A 22 -1.24 9.53 -6.48
C VAL A 22 -1.54 8.97 -7.86
N GLY A 23 -0.65 8.13 -8.38
CA GLY A 23 -0.94 7.28 -9.53
C GLY A 23 -1.87 6.15 -9.11
N ALA A 24 -2.97 5.96 -9.80
CA ALA A 24 -3.90 4.89 -9.46
C ALA A 24 -4.32 4.10 -10.70
N SER A 25 -4.49 2.78 -10.51
CA SER A 25 -5.06 1.89 -11.49
C SER A 25 -6.07 0.97 -10.81
N LEU A 26 -7.36 1.17 -11.11
CA LEU A 26 -8.49 0.63 -10.35
C LEU A 26 -9.34 -0.30 -11.20
N CYS A 27 -9.83 -1.37 -10.59
CA CYS A 27 -10.73 -2.35 -11.21
C CYS A 27 -12.12 -1.74 -11.46
N LEU A 28 -12.61 -1.89 -12.68
CA LEU A 28 -13.95 -1.49 -13.07
C LEU A 28 -14.79 -2.69 -13.49
N SER A 29 -16.08 -2.62 -13.21
CA SER A 29 -17.06 -3.52 -13.80
C SER A 29 -17.12 -3.31 -15.32
N PRO A 30 -16.95 -4.35 -16.14
CA PRO A 30 -17.08 -4.23 -17.59
C PRO A 30 -18.48 -3.79 -18.02
N GLU A 31 -19.49 -4.14 -17.21
CA GLU A 31 -20.92 -3.90 -17.54
C GLU A 31 -21.36 -2.49 -17.20
N THR A 32 -20.96 -2.00 -16.00
CA THR A 32 -21.46 -0.72 -15.45
C THR A 32 -20.41 0.38 -15.47
N ARG A 33 -19.13 0.04 -15.65
CA ARG A 33 -17.96 0.92 -15.53
C ARG A 33 -17.84 1.60 -14.16
N THR A 34 -18.46 1.00 -13.15
CA THR A 34 -18.31 1.43 -11.76
C THR A 34 -17.15 0.69 -11.09
N LEU A 35 -16.65 1.24 -9.98
CA LEU A 35 -15.59 0.62 -9.20
C LEU A 35 -16.02 -0.75 -8.68
N LEU A 36 -15.13 -1.73 -8.84
CA LEU A 36 -15.26 -3.05 -8.24
C LEU A 36 -14.44 -3.15 -6.94
N VAL A 37 -14.91 -4.00 -6.02
CA VAL A 37 -14.11 -4.41 -4.87
C VAL A 37 -12.96 -5.28 -5.38
N PRO A 38 -11.69 -4.89 -5.18
CA PRO A 38 -10.56 -5.68 -5.62
C PRO A 38 -10.33 -6.88 -4.71
N LYS A 39 -9.60 -7.88 -5.18
CA LYS A 39 -9.05 -8.94 -4.31
C LYS A 39 -7.98 -8.40 -3.37
N ALA A 40 -7.21 -7.42 -3.85
CA ALA A 40 -6.17 -6.76 -3.07
C ALA A 40 -6.01 -5.28 -3.46
N ASN A 41 -5.47 -4.49 -2.53
CA ASN A 41 -4.97 -3.15 -2.76
C ASN A 41 -3.44 -3.17 -2.61
N ALA A 42 -2.70 -2.82 -3.66
CA ALA A 42 -1.25 -2.63 -3.62
C ALA A 42 -0.94 -1.14 -3.45
N ILE A 43 -0.33 -0.77 -2.34
CA ILE A 43 0.00 0.61 -1.98
C ILE A 43 1.51 0.76 -2.05
N PHE A 44 1.98 1.59 -2.97
CA PHE A 44 3.39 1.81 -3.26
C PHE A 44 3.81 3.23 -2.87
N PHE A 45 4.76 3.37 -1.95
CA PHE A 45 5.35 4.64 -1.57
C PHE A 45 6.62 4.88 -2.38
N CYS A 46 6.66 6.00 -3.11
CA CYS A 46 7.78 6.38 -3.97
C CYS A 46 9.02 6.79 -3.16
N GLY A 47 10.18 6.73 -3.82
CA GLY A 47 11.43 7.27 -3.31
C GLY A 47 11.60 8.77 -3.59
N ASP A 48 12.87 9.18 -3.62
CA ASP A 48 13.28 10.54 -4.02
C ASP A 48 12.93 10.80 -5.49
N ARG A 49 12.70 12.06 -5.83
CA ARG A 49 12.41 12.47 -7.19
C ARG A 49 13.70 12.58 -7.99
N VAL A 50 13.75 11.89 -9.11
CA VAL A 50 14.89 11.89 -10.01
C VAL A 50 14.41 12.41 -11.37
N GLU A 51 14.72 13.67 -11.68
CA GLU A 51 14.32 14.34 -12.91
C GLU A 51 15.54 14.72 -13.74
N GLY A 52 15.36 14.89 -15.06
CA GLY A 52 16.39 15.42 -15.96
C GLY A 52 17.63 14.55 -16.13
N THR A 53 17.49 13.24 -15.91
CA THR A 53 18.62 12.30 -16.08
C THR A 53 18.94 12.03 -17.54
N GLY A 54 18.02 12.30 -18.46
CA GLY A 54 18.12 11.86 -19.86
C GLY A 54 18.09 10.34 -20.05
N ASN A 55 17.83 9.59 -18.96
CA ASN A 55 17.71 8.13 -19.01
C ASN A 55 16.23 7.72 -19.15
N PRO A 56 15.81 7.20 -20.31
CA PRO A 56 14.41 6.91 -20.59
C PRO A 56 13.82 5.84 -19.66
N VAL A 57 14.62 4.96 -19.09
CA VAL A 57 14.19 3.94 -18.14
C VAL A 57 13.82 4.60 -16.81
N ILE A 58 14.68 5.48 -16.29
CA ILE A 58 14.44 6.21 -15.04
C ILE A 58 13.21 7.11 -15.20
N GLU A 59 13.11 7.86 -16.31
CA GLU A 59 11.98 8.77 -16.56
C GLU A 59 10.65 8.00 -16.65
N ARG A 60 10.62 6.85 -17.35
CA ARG A 60 9.45 5.99 -17.44
C ARG A 60 9.05 5.42 -16.08
N LEU A 61 10.02 4.97 -15.28
CA LEU A 61 9.81 4.36 -13.96
C LEU A 61 9.67 5.39 -12.82
N SER A 62 9.73 6.68 -13.14
CA SER A 62 9.34 7.79 -12.26
C SER A 62 7.92 8.31 -12.56
N ASN A 63 7.29 7.84 -13.64
CA ASN A 63 5.92 8.22 -13.98
C ASN A 63 4.92 7.44 -13.15
N LEU A 64 4.09 8.14 -12.36
CA LEU A 64 3.17 7.53 -11.40
C LEU A 64 2.10 6.64 -12.05
N GLN A 65 1.61 7.01 -13.24
CA GLN A 65 0.64 6.19 -13.96
C GLN A 65 1.29 4.89 -14.45
N ASN A 66 2.45 4.98 -15.09
CA ASN A 66 3.19 3.79 -15.55
C ASN A 66 3.51 2.85 -14.38
N LEU A 67 3.95 3.42 -13.24
CA LEU A 67 4.19 2.65 -12.03
C LEU A 67 2.93 1.90 -11.57
N SER A 68 1.77 2.55 -11.56
CA SER A 68 0.52 1.90 -11.14
C SER A 68 0.14 0.73 -12.06
N GLU A 69 0.40 0.84 -13.36
CA GLU A 69 0.17 -0.23 -14.34
C GLU A 69 1.17 -1.39 -14.18
N ILE A 70 2.45 -1.07 -13.90
CA ILE A 70 3.46 -2.09 -13.58
C ILE A 70 3.08 -2.85 -12.31
N ILE A 71 2.69 -2.16 -11.23
CA ILE A 71 2.25 -2.81 -9.99
C ILE A 71 1.08 -3.76 -10.24
N VAL A 72 0.08 -3.35 -11.02
CA VAL A 72 -1.02 -4.24 -11.41
C VAL A 72 -0.50 -5.48 -12.17
N SER A 73 0.46 -5.30 -13.08
CA SER A 73 1.02 -6.44 -13.84
C SER A 73 1.73 -7.46 -12.94
N LYS A 74 2.30 -7.00 -11.81
CA LYS A 74 3.00 -7.85 -10.83
C LYS A 74 2.06 -8.56 -9.86
N PHE A 75 1.01 -7.88 -9.41
CA PHE A 75 0.11 -8.38 -8.36
C PHE A 75 -1.22 -8.92 -8.90
N GLY A 76 -1.44 -8.83 -10.20
CA GLY A 76 -2.57 -9.42 -10.89
C GLY A 76 -3.73 -8.47 -11.17
N SER A 77 -4.54 -8.84 -12.16
CA SER A 77 -5.59 -7.99 -12.74
C SER A 77 -6.75 -7.64 -11.79
N PHE A 78 -6.89 -8.35 -10.67
CA PHE A 78 -7.89 -8.05 -9.63
C PHE A 78 -7.34 -7.20 -8.48
N THR A 79 -6.16 -6.60 -8.65
CA THR A 79 -5.52 -5.73 -7.66
C THR A 79 -5.70 -4.27 -8.07
N ASN A 80 -6.12 -3.42 -7.14
CA ASN A 80 -6.00 -1.97 -7.29
C ASN A 80 -4.59 -1.54 -6.92
N ALA A 81 -3.98 -0.67 -7.71
CA ALA A 81 -2.68 -0.09 -7.44
C ALA A 81 -2.81 1.40 -7.07
N TRP A 82 -2.08 1.80 -6.03
CA TRP A 82 -2.00 3.15 -5.50
C TRP A 82 -0.53 3.53 -5.35
N VAL A 83 -0.03 4.42 -6.18
CA VAL A 83 1.37 4.87 -6.19
C VAL A 83 1.45 6.27 -5.59
N ILE A 84 1.93 6.37 -4.37
CA ILE A 84 1.89 7.58 -3.54
C ILE A 84 3.24 8.28 -3.59
N GLU A 85 3.25 9.52 -4.04
CA GLU A 85 4.40 10.42 -3.99
C GLU A 85 4.34 11.26 -2.70
N ALA A 86 5.49 11.64 -2.16
CA ALA A 86 5.54 12.55 -1.02
C ALA A 86 4.87 13.89 -1.36
N SER A 87 4.20 14.50 -0.37
CA SER A 87 3.55 15.82 -0.56
C SER A 87 4.54 16.99 -0.62
N ALA A 88 5.75 16.78 -0.12
CA ALA A 88 6.80 17.79 -0.09
C ALA A 88 8.13 17.23 -0.55
N PHE A 89 8.94 18.08 -1.16
CA PHE A 89 10.31 17.77 -1.58
C PHE A 89 11.23 18.89 -1.18
N ASN A 90 12.45 18.54 -0.74
CA ASN A 90 13.55 19.48 -0.58
C ASN A 90 14.61 19.14 -1.64
N GLY A 91 14.60 19.87 -2.76
CA GLY A 91 15.31 19.43 -3.97
C GLY A 91 14.77 18.08 -4.43
N PRO A 92 15.63 17.07 -4.61
CA PRO A 92 15.19 15.72 -5.00
C PRO A 92 14.61 14.91 -3.84
N PHE A 93 14.86 15.32 -2.59
CA PHE A 93 14.55 14.51 -1.41
C PHE A 93 13.06 14.52 -1.06
N ALA A 94 12.44 13.35 -1.07
CA ALA A 94 11.06 13.15 -0.64
C ALA A 94 10.92 13.33 0.87
N VAL A 95 9.91 14.10 1.32
CA VAL A 95 9.66 14.38 2.73
C VAL A 95 8.25 13.93 3.10
N TYR A 96 8.16 12.78 3.77
CA TYR A 96 6.91 12.14 4.18
C TYR A 96 6.45 12.56 5.59
N LYS A 97 6.48 13.86 5.91
CA LYS A 97 6.18 14.35 7.27
C LYS A 97 4.76 14.02 7.77
N ASP A 98 3.80 13.88 6.85
CA ASP A 98 2.41 13.52 7.18
C ASP A 98 2.27 12.04 7.57
N PHE A 99 3.26 11.22 7.23
CA PHE A 99 3.34 9.79 7.56
C PHE A 99 4.34 9.50 8.66
N ILE A 100 5.41 10.29 8.75
CA ILE A 100 6.51 10.12 9.70
C ILE A 100 6.81 11.48 10.33
N PRO A 101 6.21 11.82 11.47
CA PRO A 101 6.38 13.14 12.10
C PRO A 101 7.83 13.50 12.47
N SER A 102 8.69 12.48 12.64
CA SER A 102 10.08 12.64 13.06
C SER A 102 11.08 12.98 11.94
N VAL A 103 10.64 13.10 10.67
CA VAL A 103 11.55 13.37 9.55
C VAL A 103 12.10 14.80 9.60
N ASN A 104 13.36 14.92 9.24
CA ASN A 104 14.01 16.21 9.02
C ASN A 104 13.66 16.78 7.64
N GLN A 105 14.24 17.95 7.32
CA GLN A 105 14.01 18.61 6.03
C GLN A 105 14.47 17.81 4.80
N TYR A 106 15.30 16.80 4.95
CA TYR A 106 15.75 15.90 3.88
C TYR A 106 14.95 14.59 3.84
N GLY A 107 13.88 14.49 4.65
CA GLY A 107 13.05 13.28 4.74
C GLY A 107 13.71 12.12 5.47
N GLU A 108 14.78 12.37 6.23
CA GLU A 108 15.45 11.35 7.04
C GLU A 108 14.76 11.25 8.41
N PRO A 109 14.26 10.08 8.82
CA PRO A 109 13.61 9.92 10.12
C PRO A 109 14.63 9.85 11.24
N SER A 110 14.33 10.47 12.39
CA SER A 110 15.13 10.29 13.62
C SER A 110 14.67 9.07 14.42
N SER A 111 13.42 8.65 14.25
CA SER A 111 12.82 7.51 14.97
C SER A 111 11.48 7.13 14.35
N TYR A 112 10.99 5.91 14.70
CA TYR A 112 9.66 5.44 14.35
C TYR A 112 8.87 5.18 15.64
N HIS A 113 7.68 5.76 15.76
CA HIS A 113 6.84 5.66 16.93
C HIS A 113 5.38 5.35 16.59
N PRO A 114 4.70 4.48 17.35
CA PRO A 114 3.31 4.12 17.07
C PRO A 114 2.30 5.23 17.46
N ASN A 115 2.72 6.26 18.20
CA ASN A 115 1.83 7.26 18.77
C ASN A 115 1.00 7.98 17.69
N GLY A 116 -0.33 7.91 17.82
CA GLY A 116 -1.26 8.51 16.88
C GLY A 116 -1.43 7.75 15.57
N PHE A 117 -0.64 6.72 15.30
CA PHE A 117 -0.72 5.93 14.07
C PHE A 117 -0.67 6.80 12.79
N PRO A 118 0.33 7.69 12.66
CA PRO A 118 0.32 8.70 11.61
C PRO A 118 0.33 8.11 10.20
N ALA A 119 1.13 7.06 9.94
CA ALA A 119 1.24 6.50 8.60
C ALA A 119 -0.02 5.75 8.16
N SER A 120 -0.60 4.91 9.02
CA SER A 120 -1.83 4.19 8.68
C SER A 120 -3.03 5.14 8.57
N THR A 121 -3.15 6.13 9.44
CA THR A 121 -4.22 7.14 9.39
C THR A 121 -4.13 7.98 8.11
N SER A 122 -2.93 8.47 7.78
CA SER A 122 -2.70 9.25 6.55
C SER A 122 -2.95 8.43 5.29
N THR A 123 -2.54 7.16 5.30
CA THR A 123 -2.80 6.25 4.17
C THR A 123 -4.31 6.09 3.93
N VAL A 124 -5.09 5.80 4.96
CA VAL A 124 -6.55 5.63 4.85
C VAL A 124 -7.22 6.92 4.36
N SER A 125 -6.87 8.07 4.95
CA SER A 125 -7.41 9.37 4.55
C SER A 125 -7.11 9.66 3.08
N LEU A 126 -5.87 9.43 2.65
CA LEU A 126 -5.46 9.66 1.27
C LEU A 126 -6.21 8.77 0.27
N LEU A 127 -6.33 7.47 0.55
CA LEU A 127 -7.05 6.53 -0.30
C LEU A 127 -8.55 6.87 -0.39
N SER A 128 -9.15 7.30 0.72
CA SER A 128 -10.55 7.73 0.75
C SER A 128 -10.78 8.96 -0.14
N ASN A 129 -9.91 9.98 -0.02
CA ASN A 129 -9.98 11.19 -0.84
C ASN A 129 -9.73 10.88 -2.33
N CYS A 130 -8.81 9.95 -2.63
CA CYS A 130 -8.60 9.47 -4.01
C CYS A 130 -9.86 8.80 -4.56
N LEU A 131 -10.55 7.98 -3.77
CA LEU A 131 -11.80 7.33 -4.21
C LEU A 131 -12.91 8.33 -4.48
N GLU A 132 -13.05 9.36 -3.64
CA GLU A 132 -14.05 10.43 -3.87
C GLU A 132 -13.78 11.14 -5.18
N GLU A 133 -12.52 11.50 -5.44
CA GLU A 133 -12.12 12.13 -6.70
C GLU A 133 -12.40 11.24 -7.90
N VAL A 134 -12.05 9.96 -7.85
CA VAL A 134 -12.33 9.01 -8.94
C VAL A 134 -13.84 8.84 -9.15
N ARG A 135 -14.64 8.76 -8.09
CA ARG A 135 -16.10 8.66 -8.20
C ARG A 135 -16.74 9.87 -8.87
N SER A 136 -16.14 11.06 -8.71
CA SER A 136 -16.63 12.29 -9.35
C SER A 136 -16.48 12.27 -10.88
N VAL A 137 -15.49 11.53 -11.41
CA VAL A 137 -15.21 11.45 -12.85
C VAL A 137 -15.75 10.19 -13.52
N LEU A 138 -16.14 9.18 -12.73
CA LEU A 138 -16.77 7.97 -13.26
C LEU A 138 -18.27 8.17 -13.53
N PRO A 139 -18.84 7.47 -14.55
CA PRO A 139 -20.27 7.51 -14.81
C PRO A 139 -21.07 7.03 -13.59
N THR A 140 -22.11 7.77 -13.22
CA THR A 140 -23.07 7.26 -12.23
C THR A 140 -23.85 6.08 -12.78
N PRO A 141 -24.18 5.05 -11.97
CA PRO A 141 -24.93 3.87 -12.41
C PRO A 141 -26.24 4.22 -13.13
N LEU A 142 -26.93 5.29 -12.71
CA LEU A 142 -28.17 5.79 -13.34
C LEU A 142 -27.96 6.24 -14.80
N HIS A 143 -26.83 6.86 -15.11
CA HIS A 143 -26.55 7.35 -16.48
C HIS A 143 -26.28 6.21 -17.46
N TYR A 144 -25.70 5.11 -16.97
CA TYR A 144 -25.44 3.92 -17.78
C TYR A 144 -26.72 3.13 -18.05
N MET A 145 -27.59 2.98 -17.05
CA MET A 145 -28.91 2.34 -17.22
C MET A 145 -29.80 3.13 -18.16
N ALA A 146 -29.83 4.45 -18.09
CA ALA A 146 -30.60 5.30 -19.03
C ALA A 146 -30.11 5.14 -20.47
N LYS A 147 -28.81 5.06 -20.69
CA LYS A 147 -28.23 4.85 -22.03
C LYS A 147 -28.55 3.47 -22.59
N LYS A 148 -28.62 2.42 -21.75
CA LYS A 148 -28.94 1.05 -22.13
C LYS A 148 -30.45 0.90 -22.50
N VAL A 149 -31.31 1.62 -21.80
CA VAL A 149 -32.76 1.69 -22.09
C VAL A 149 -33.03 2.39 -23.43
N ILE A 150 -32.28 3.46 -23.75
CA ILE A 150 -32.40 4.18 -25.01
C ILE A 150 -31.91 3.33 -26.21
N LEU A 151 -30.98 2.40 -25.99
CA LEU A 151 -30.44 1.49 -27.02
C LEU A 151 -31.25 0.19 -27.20
N GLY A 152 -32.43 0.03 -26.56
CA GLY A 152 -33.39 -1.03 -26.86
C GLY A 152 -32.96 -2.46 -26.54
N THR A 153 -31.99 -2.69 -25.69
CA THR A 153 -31.61 -4.03 -25.22
C THR A 153 -32.49 -4.43 -24.04
N GLN A 154 -33.44 -5.36 -24.27
CA GLN A 154 -34.23 -5.99 -23.22
C GLN A 154 -33.30 -6.72 -22.23
N VAL A 155 -33.44 -6.42 -20.95
CA VAL A 155 -32.75 -7.13 -19.86
C VAL A 155 -33.59 -8.34 -19.49
N ASP A 156 -33.18 -9.54 -19.89
CA ASP A 156 -33.75 -10.78 -19.38
C ASP A 156 -33.49 -10.91 -17.89
N THR A 157 -34.51 -10.68 -17.08
CA THR A 157 -34.54 -10.94 -15.64
C THR A 157 -34.89 -12.39 -15.38
N LYS A 158 -33.96 -13.32 -15.60
CA LYS A 158 -34.06 -14.70 -15.08
C LYS A 158 -32.66 -15.30 -14.94
N SER A 159 -32.11 -15.27 -13.73
CA SER A 159 -31.38 -16.42 -13.14
C SER A 159 -31.05 -16.10 -11.68
N GLY A 160 -31.89 -16.61 -10.80
CA GLY A 160 -31.52 -16.74 -9.41
C GLY A 160 -30.45 -17.82 -9.26
N LEU A 161 -29.30 -17.41 -8.80
CA LEU A 161 -28.30 -18.20 -8.08
C LEU A 161 -27.38 -17.15 -7.43
N SER A 162 -27.72 -16.79 -6.20
CA SER A 162 -26.77 -16.09 -5.33
C SER A 162 -25.69 -17.10 -4.93
N PRO A 163 -24.44 -16.96 -5.38
CA PRO A 163 -23.35 -17.63 -4.67
C PRO A 163 -23.26 -16.96 -3.31
N SER A 164 -23.30 -17.73 -2.25
CA SER A 164 -22.89 -17.30 -0.90
C SER A 164 -21.39 -16.97 -0.94
N CYS A 165 -21.03 -15.83 -1.48
CA CYS A 165 -19.69 -15.28 -1.36
C CYS A 165 -19.54 -14.88 0.10
N SER A 166 -18.80 -15.67 0.87
CA SER A 166 -18.17 -15.18 2.08
C SER A 166 -17.36 -13.95 1.68
N PHE A 167 -17.78 -12.76 2.11
CA PHE A 167 -17.09 -11.51 1.83
C PHE A 167 -15.73 -11.54 2.51
N SER A 168 -14.73 -12.06 1.80
CA SER A 168 -13.34 -11.99 2.23
C SER A 168 -12.91 -10.53 2.09
N ARG A 169 -12.47 -9.91 3.18
CA ARG A 169 -11.89 -8.57 3.18
C ARG A 169 -10.73 -8.52 2.17
N SER A 170 -10.69 -7.48 1.32
CA SER A 170 -9.58 -7.28 0.37
C SER A 170 -8.24 -7.27 1.10
N LYS A 171 -7.26 -8.01 0.59
CA LYS A 171 -5.89 -7.98 1.12
C LYS A 171 -5.22 -6.65 0.82
N THR A 172 -4.23 -6.28 1.62
CA THR A 172 -3.39 -5.12 1.36
C THR A 172 -1.93 -5.55 1.23
N PHE A 173 -1.30 -5.15 0.14
CA PHE A 173 0.14 -5.25 -0.10
C PHE A 173 0.73 -3.86 0.03
N ILE A 174 1.76 -3.70 0.86
CA ILE A 174 2.41 -2.40 1.06
C ILE A 174 3.84 -2.49 0.55
N LEU A 175 4.20 -1.55 -0.34
CA LEU A 175 5.51 -1.50 -0.95
C LEU A 175 6.16 -0.15 -0.65
N GLY A 176 7.44 -0.14 -0.31
CA GLY A 176 8.23 1.07 -0.15
C GLY A 176 9.48 1.01 -1.00
N PHE A 177 9.56 1.89 -1.98
CA PHE A 177 10.71 2.00 -2.86
C PHE A 177 11.67 3.08 -2.37
N SER A 178 12.97 2.75 -2.29
CA SER A 178 13.99 3.72 -1.90
C SER A 178 13.63 4.39 -0.56
N LYS A 179 13.52 5.70 -0.49
CA LYS A 179 13.08 6.45 0.71
C LYS A 179 11.64 6.13 1.16
N GLY A 180 10.78 5.65 0.26
CA GLY A 180 9.45 5.15 0.62
C GLY A 180 9.47 4.00 1.63
N GLY A 181 10.59 3.30 1.76
CA GLY A 181 10.83 2.29 2.80
C GLY A 181 10.73 2.84 4.23
N ALA A 182 11.00 4.13 4.43
CA ALA A 182 10.83 4.76 5.73
C ALA A 182 9.34 4.83 6.16
N VAL A 183 8.42 5.01 5.20
CA VAL A 183 6.97 4.93 5.48
C VAL A 183 6.59 3.51 5.89
N LEU A 184 7.18 2.48 5.25
CA LEU A 184 6.98 1.10 5.68
C LEU A 184 7.43 0.86 7.12
N ASN A 185 8.61 1.36 7.49
CA ASN A 185 9.10 1.21 8.86
C ASN A 185 8.13 1.82 9.88
N GLN A 186 7.52 2.96 9.55
CA GLN A 186 6.50 3.57 10.39
C GLN A 186 5.23 2.70 10.46
N ILE A 187 4.72 2.20 9.31
CA ILE A 187 3.53 1.32 9.26
C ILE A 187 3.80 0.00 10.01
N VAL A 188 4.97 -0.59 9.86
CA VAL A 188 5.37 -1.83 10.56
C VAL A 188 5.43 -1.59 12.06
N THR A 189 5.95 -0.43 12.49
CA THR A 189 5.93 -0.04 13.89
C THR A 189 4.49 0.06 14.41
N GLU A 190 3.62 0.74 13.69
CA GLU A 190 2.19 0.86 14.03
C GLU A 190 1.49 -0.50 14.06
N LEU A 191 1.80 -1.40 13.12
CA LEU A 191 1.27 -2.76 13.08
C LEU A 191 1.62 -3.56 14.34
N GLY A 192 2.87 -3.44 14.82
CA GLY A 192 3.30 -4.11 16.04
C GLY A 192 2.57 -3.63 17.31
N PHE A 193 2.10 -2.39 17.31
CA PHE A 193 1.39 -1.78 18.45
C PHE A 193 -0.12 -1.68 18.27
N SER A 194 -0.67 -2.16 17.15
CA SER A 194 -2.12 -2.18 16.95
C SER A 194 -2.76 -3.37 17.67
N ASP A 195 -3.88 -3.14 18.34
CA ASP A 195 -4.67 -4.21 18.93
C ASP A 195 -5.34 -5.05 17.84
N ILE A 196 -5.44 -6.35 18.07
CA ILE A 196 -6.32 -7.19 17.26
C ILE A 196 -7.72 -6.85 17.73
N GLY A 197 -8.48 -6.11 16.89
CA GLY A 197 -9.85 -5.76 17.22
C GLY A 197 -10.62 -6.99 17.64
N SER A 198 -11.02 -7.04 18.90
CA SER A 198 -11.93 -8.02 19.45
C SER A 198 -13.32 -7.80 18.85
N ASN A 199 -13.51 -8.20 17.61
CA ASN A 199 -14.87 -8.28 17.00
C ASN A 199 -15.72 -9.39 17.64
N ALA A 200 -15.38 -9.85 18.84
CA ALA A 200 -16.10 -10.92 19.54
C ALA A 200 -17.01 -10.42 20.66
N ASN A 201 -16.98 -9.14 21.08
CA ASN A 201 -17.87 -8.67 22.14
C ASN A 201 -18.24 -7.20 21.90
N SER A 202 -19.16 -6.93 20.99
CA SER A 202 -20.04 -5.76 21.15
C SER A 202 -20.98 -6.10 22.29
N PRO A 203 -20.99 -5.36 23.43
CA PRO A 203 -22.04 -5.54 24.40
C PRO A 203 -23.37 -5.18 23.72
N ASP A 204 -24.29 -6.13 23.80
CA ASP A 204 -25.69 -5.99 23.43
C ASP A 204 -26.28 -4.74 24.12
N VAL A 205 -26.34 -3.62 23.41
CA VAL A 205 -27.16 -2.50 23.82
C VAL A 205 -28.53 -2.74 23.23
N GLY A 206 -29.33 -3.38 24.08
CA GLY A 206 -30.72 -3.66 23.82
C GLY A 206 -31.51 -2.42 23.46
N GLN A 207 -32.37 -2.62 22.50
CA GLN A 207 -33.64 -1.91 22.26
C GLN A 207 -33.62 -0.39 22.11
N LEU A 208 -33.58 0.05 20.85
CA LEU A 208 -34.46 1.16 20.45
C LEU A 208 -35.03 0.85 19.06
N MET A 209 -36.37 0.72 19.06
CA MET A 209 -37.21 0.37 17.93
C MET A 209 -37.03 1.24 16.70
N GLY A 210 -37.04 0.59 15.56
CA GLY A 210 -37.76 1.08 14.36
C GLY A 210 -37.06 2.07 13.48
N ARG A 211 -36.26 1.56 12.52
CA ARG A 211 -36.37 1.95 11.10
C ARG A 211 -35.51 1.00 10.29
N LYS A 212 -36.14 0.04 9.63
CA LYS A 212 -35.54 -0.69 8.49
C LYS A 212 -35.34 0.30 7.36
N PHE A 213 -34.17 0.89 7.28
CA PHE A 213 -33.65 1.36 5.99
C PHE A 213 -32.94 0.17 5.36
N ALA A 214 -33.36 -0.20 4.15
CA ALA A 214 -32.67 -1.14 3.31
C ALA A 214 -31.23 -0.67 3.17
N GLY A 215 -30.29 -1.31 3.88
CA GLY A 215 -28.89 -1.00 3.85
C GLY A 215 -28.37 -1.32 2.45
N SER A 216 -28.02 -0.29 1.68
CA SER A 216 -27.10 -0.47 0.57
C SER A 216 -25.82 -1.04 1.15
N GLU A 217 -25.47 -2.27 0.78
CA GLU A 217 -24.18 -2.87 1.10
C GLU A 217 -23.08 -1.94 0.59
N GLU A 218 -22.44 -1.23 1.51
CA GLU A 218 -21.39 -0.27 1.19
C GLU A 218 -20.16 -1.05 0.71
N ILE A 219 -19.91 -0.99 -0.58
CA ILE A 219 -18.81 -1.69 -1.25
C ILE A 219 -17.48 -1.08 -0.79
N TYR A 220 -16.69 -1.85 -0.07
CA TYR A 220 -15.40 -1.44 0.48
C TYR A 220 -14.28 -1.64 -0.56
N VAL A 221 -14.01 -0.61 -1.35
CA VAL A 221 -12.92 -0.61 -2.34
C VAL A 221 -11.55 -0.45 -1.68
N VAL A 222 -11.48 0.32 -0.56
CA VAL A 222 -10.28 0.55 0.25
C VAL A 222 -10.60 0.41 1.73
N PRO A 223 -9.60 0.18 2.61
CA PRO A 223 -9.78 0.22 4.06
C PRO A 223 -10.38 1.56 4.52
N LYS A 224 -11.33 1.52 5.46
CA LYS A 224 -12.02 2.73 5.98
C LYS A 224 -11.39 3.29 7.25
N THR A 225 -10.74 2.44 8.02
CA THR A 225 -10.06 2.82 9.27
C THR A 225 -8.61 2.35 9.26
N LYS A 226 -7.79 2.91 10.14
CA LYS A 226 -6.40 2.45 10.32
C LYS A 226 -6.36 1.00 10.78
N GLU A 227 -7.33 0.58 11.60
CA GLU A 227 -7.47 -0.81 12.05
C GLU A 227 -7.82 -1.72 10.88
N ASP A 228 -8.70 -1.29 9.96
CA ASP A 228 -9.01 -2.02 8.74
C ASP A 228 -7.77 -2.18 7.86
N LEU A 229 -7.00 -1.11 7.69
CA LEU A 229 -5.76 -1.15 6.93
C LEU A 229 -4.78 -2.14 7.56
N LEU A 230 -4.44 -1.96 8.84
CA LEU A 230 -3.46 -2.77 9.54
C LEU A 230 -3.86 -4.25 9.62
N ASN A 231 -5.16 -4.55 9.76
CA ASN A 231 -5.69 -5.92 9.77
C ASN A 231 -5.74 -6.58 8.38
N SER A 232 -5.73 -5.80 7.31
CA SER A 232 -5.77 -6.32 5.93
C SER A 232 -4.39 -6.54 5.33
N ILE A 233 -3.31 -6.03 5.95
CA ILE A 233 -1.94 -6.20 5.47
C ILE A 233 -1.57 -7.68 5.46
N SER A 234 -1.20 -8.18 4.29
CA SER A 234 -0.74 -9.56 4.10
C SER A 234 0.67 -9.65 3.53
N GLU A 235 1.16 -8.57 2.90
CA GLU A 235 2.51 -8.51 2.35
C GLU A 235 3.13 -7.13 2.54
N ILE A 236 4.42 -7.12 2.88
CA ILE A 236 5.24 -5.91 3.05
C ILE A 236 6.50 -6.07 2.22
N HIS A 237 6.67 -5.23 1.21
CA HIS A 237 7.77 -5.27 0.25
C HIS A 237 8.71 -4.08 0.43
N TYR A 238 9.90 -4.32 0.91
CA TYR A 238 11.00 -3.35 0.95
C TYR A 238 11.72 -3.40 -0.40
N VAL A 239 11.55 -2.38 -1.26
CA VAL A 239 12.06 -2.38 -2.63
C VAL A 239 13.25 -1.44 -2.75
N ASP A 240 14.43 -2.01 -2.81
CA ASP A 240 15.74 -1.33 -2.92
C ASP A 240 15.84 -0.10 -1.98
N VAL A 241 15.44 -0.32 -0.73
CA VAL A 241 15.33 0.73 0.29
C VAL A 241 16.69 1.29 0.65
N GLY A 242 16.76 2.60 0.80
CA GLY A 242 17.97 3.29 1.20
C GLY A 242 17.70 4.72 1.66
N LEU A 243 18.50 5.14 2.65
CA LEU A 243 18.54 6.50 3.19
C LEU A 243 19.99 7.00 3.16
N ASN A 244 20.17 8.31 3.28
CA ASN A 244 21.51 8.91 3.44
C ASN A 244 21.99 8.90 4.88
N SER A 245 21.14 8.50 5.82
CA SER A 245 21.43 8.27 7.22
C SER A 245 20.95 6.89 7.66
N ALA A 246 21.21 6.52 8.91
CA ALA A 246 20.66 5.32 9.54
C ALA A 246 19.12 5.40 9.63
N GLY A 247 18.45 4.24 9.68
CA GLY A 247 17.00 4.12 9.75
C GLY A 247 16.33 3.62 8.46
N ALA A 248 17.12 3.16 7.47
CA ALA A 248 16.60 2.60 6.24
C ALA A 248 15.76 1.33 6.47
N TYR A 249 16.19 0.49 7.40
CA TYR A 249 15.48 -0.72 7.80
C TYR A 249 15.17 -0.70 9.30
N LEU A 250 14.01 -1.22 9.67
CA LEU A 250 13.59 -1.30 11.07
C LEU A 250 14.41 -2.37 11.81
N THR A 251 15.07 -1.96 12.90
CA THR A 251 15.94 -2.84 13.70
C THR A 251 15.47 -2.96 15.15
N ASN A 252 14.22 -2.62 15.43
CA ASN A 252 13.61 -2.72 16.75
C ASN A 252 13.00 -4.11 16.96
N HIS A 253 13.57 -4.90 17.86
CA HIS A 253 13.12 -6.26 18.17
C HIS A 253 11.70 -6.29 18.73
N ASP A 254 11.33 -5.36 19.62
CA ASP A 254 10.00 -5.33 20.27
C ASP A 254 8.87 -5.26 19.26
N VAL A 255 9.06 -4.52 18.15
CA VAL A 255 8.05 -4.43 17.08
C VAL A 255 7.79 -5.80 16.46
N PHE A 256 8.84 -6.54 16.09
CA PHE A 256 8.68 -7.84 15.43
C PHE A 256 8.15 -8.92 16.38
N GLU A 257 8.55 -8.90 17.65
CA GLU A 257 8.00 -9.76 18.69
C GLU A 257 6.48 -9.53 18.86
N ARG A 258 6.05 -8.27 18.89
CA ARG A 258 4.63 -7.92 18.97
C ARG A 258 3.85 -8.38 17.73
N ILE A 259 4.42 -8.24 16.52
CA ILE A 259 3.81 -8.75 15.29
C ILE A 259 3.67 -10.28 15.37
N SER A 260 4.70 -11.01 15.82
CA SER A 260 4.63 -12.46 16.00
C SER A 260 3.52 -12.87 16.98
N LYS A 261 3.43 -12.19 18.14
CA LYS A 261 2.36 -12.41 19.12
C LYS A 261 0.97 -12.14 18.53
N ARG A 262 0.84 -11.06 17.75
CA ARG A 262 -0.39 -10.70 17.06
C ARG A 262 -0.85 -11.81 16.08
N LEU A 263 0.06 -12.39 15.31
CA LEU A 263 -0.22 -13.49 14.39
C LEU A 263 -0.69 -14.75 15.14
N MET A 264 -0.11 -15.05 16.30
CA MET A 264 -0.55 -16.14 17.18
C MET A 264 -1.96 -15.92 17.74
N GLN A 265 -2.35 -14.68 18.02
CA GLN A 265 -3.65 -14.30 18.55
C GLN A 265 -4.78 -14.26 17.50
N GLY A 266 -4.53 -14.69 16.26
CA GLY A 266 -5.57 -14.85 15.25
C GLY A 266 -5.48 -13.92 14.04
N ALA A 267 -4.49 -13.04 13.97
CA ALA A 267 -4.24 -12.24 12.77
C ALA A 267 -3.93 -13.15 11.56
N SER A 268 -4.20 -12.62 10.36
CA SER A 268 -3.92 -13.30 9.09
C SER A 268 -2.42 -13.47 8.86
N GLU A 269 -2.05 -14.41 7.98
CA GLU A 269 -0.66 -14.59 7.53
C GLU A 269 -0.06 -13.28 7.01
N LEU A 270 1.22 -13.07 7.32
CA LEU A 270 1.99 -11.89 6.91
C LEU A 270 3.30 -12.31 6.28
N ARG A 271 3.60 -11.76 5.09
CA ARG A 271 4.88 -11.95 4.41
C ARG A 271 5.70 -10.66 4.41
N PHE A 272 6.98 -10.75 4.77
CA PHE A 272 7.98 -9.71 4.54
C PHE A 272 8.86 -10.13 3.37
N ILE A 273 9.01 -9.26 2.39
CA ILE A 273 9.82 -9.52 1.21
C ILE A 273 10.80 -8.35 1.03
N LEU A 274 12.10 -8.66 1.14
CA LEU A 274 13.16 -7.69 0.97
C LEU A 274 13.75 -7.86 -0.44
N HIS A 275 13.60 -6.83 -1.26
CA HIS A 275 14.12 -6.78 -2.61
C HIS A 275 15.28 -5.79 -2.67
N GLY A 276 16.44 -6.20 -3.15
CA GLY A 276 17.60 -5.31 -3.23
C GLY A 276 18.42 -5.50 -4.48
N THR A 277 19.24 -4.49 -4.76
CA THR A 277 20.22 -4.49 -5.84
C THR A 277 21.62 -4.18 -5.31
N PRO A 278 22.69 -4.43 -6.09
CA PRO A 278 24.04 -3.99 -5.74
C PRO A 278 24.13 -2.48 -5.43
N ARG A 279 23.24 -1.66 -5.99
CA ARG A 279 23.19 -0.19 -5.74
C ARG A 279 22.98 0.14 -4.26
N GLN A 280 22.14 -0.64 -3.56
CA GLN A 280 21.85 -0.41 -2.14
C GLN A 280 22.60 -1.39 -1.22
N TRP A 281 22.70 -2.67 -1.58
CA TRP A 281 23.20 -3.68 -0.66
C TRP A 281 24.72 -3.96 -0.80
N SER A 282 25.39 -3.40 -1.84
CA SER A 282 26.84 -3.59 -2.05
C SER A 282 27.64 -2.28 -2.02
N ASP A 283 27.01 -1.12 -1.74
CA ASP A 283 27.70 0.17 -1.67
C ASP A 283 28.48 0.29 -0.35
N LYS A 284 29.79 0.16 -0.43
CA LYS A 284 30.70 0.29 0.73
C LYS A 284 30.70 1.67 1.40
N ARG A 285 30.21 2.71 0.72
CA ARG A 285 30.11 4.08 1.28
C ARG A 285 28.87 4.24 2.15
N ARG A 286 27.91 3.30 2.06
CA ARG A 286 26.66 3.28 2.82
C ARG A 286 26.41 1.90 3.40
N ASP A 287 27.44 1.36 4.05
CA ASP A 287 27.42 0.02 4.65
C ASP A 287 26.37 -0.14 5.76
N TRP A 288 25.91 0.97 6.37
CA TRP A 288 24.80 0.94 7.32
C TRP A 288 23.51 0.38 6.72
N ILE A 289 23.22 0.62 5.42
CA ILE A 289 22.02 0.09 4.76
C ILE A 289 22.04 -1.44 4.78
N ARG A 290 23.17 -2.04 4.40
CA ARG A 290 23.35 -3.48 4.43
C ARG A 290 23.29 -4.02 5.85
N ASN A 291 23.98 -3.37 6.80
CA ASN A 291 24.01 -3.79 8.19
C ASN A 291 22.62 -3.77 8.84
N GLU A 292 21.83 -2.73 8.57
CA GLU A 292 20.44 -2.63 9.04
C GLU A 292 19.54 -3.70 8.39
N LYS A 293 19.67 -3.91 7.07
CA LYS A 293 18.95 -4.95 6.33
C LYS A 293 19.25 -6.33 6.93
N ASP A 294 20.52 -6.65 7.13
CA ASP A 294 20.94 -7.93 7.69
C ASP A 294 20.45 -8.10 9.15
N LYS A 295 20.41 -7.01 9.93
CA LYS A 295 19.88 -7.03 11.28
C LYS A 295 18.36 -7.23 11.26
N MET A 296 17.63 -6.51 10.41
CA MET A 296 16.19 -6.70 10.24
C MET A 296 15.87 -8.14 9.82
N LEU A 297 16.58 -8.68 8.83
CA LEU A 297 16.38 -10.04 8.35
C LEU A 297 16.53 -11.06 9.47
N ARG A 298 17.62 -10.98 10.27
CA ARG A 298 17.81 -11.85 11.45
C ARG A 298 16.69 -11.75 12.47
N LEU A 299 16.18 -10.54 12.73
CA LEU A 299 15.05 -10.34 13.65
C LEU A 299 13.78 -10.98 13.11
N LEU A 300 13.46 -10.78 11.83
CA LEU A 300 12.30 -11.39 11.17
C LEU A 300 12.39 -12.93 11.19
N GLU A 301 13.56 -13.49 10.84
CA GLU A 301 13.81 -14.94 10.85
C GLU A 301 13.73 -15.54 12.26
N SER A 302 14.12 -14.78 13.30
CA SER A 302 14.00 -15.24 14.70
C SER A 302 12.57 -15.26 15.20
N GLU A 303 11.69 -14.40 14.68
CA GLU A 303 10.29 -14.33 15.08
C GLU A 303 9.36 -15.22 14.23
N ALA A 304 9.75 -15.57 13.00
CA ALA A 304 8.95 -16.39 12.10
C ALA A 304 8.51 -17.75 12.70
N PRO A 305 9.40 -18.54 13.34
CA PRO A 305 9.00 -19.81 13.98
C PRO A 305 8.00 -19.61 15.12
N LYS A 306 8.06 -18.49 15.84
CA LYS A 306 7.19 -18.21 16.99
C LYS A 306 5.76 -17.86 16.58
N SER A 307 5.51 -17.58 15.31
CA SER A 307 4.22 -17.18 14.76
C SER A 307 3.30 -18.34 14.34
N GLY A 308 3.69 -19.60 14.61
CA GLY A 308 2.94 -20.77 14.14
C GLY A 308 2.89 -20.92 12.61
N GLY A 309 3.93 -20.46 11.91
CA GLY A 309 4.05 -20.53 10.44
C GLY A 309 3.31 -19.44 9.68
N LYS A 310 2.69 -18.49 10.37
CA LYS A 310 1.96 -17.35 9.75
C LYS A 310 2.85 -16.20 9.34
N PHE A 311 4.09 -16.16 9.80
CA PHE A 311 5.07 -15.12 9.50
C PHE A 311 6.10 -15.69 8.52
N LYS A 312 6.14 -15.13 7.31
CA LYS A 312 7.07 -15.55 6.27
C LYS A 312 8.03 -14.44 5.91
N VAL A 313 9.28 -14.81 5.62
CA VAL A 313 10.34 -13.88 5.27
C VAL A 313 11.03 -14.37 4.01
N LEU A 314 11.21 -13.46 3.05
CA LEU A 314 11.88 -13.73 1.78
C LEU A 314 12.87 -12.61 1.50
N GLU A 315 14.05 -12.99 1.02
CA GLU A 315 15.07 -12.06 0.51
C GLU A 315 15.29 -12.34 -0.97
N ARG A 316 15.34 -11.29 -1.79
CA ARG A 316 15.55 -11.37 -3.24
C ARG A 316 16.60 -10.37 -3.65
N PHE A 317 17.69 -10.85 -4.24
CA PHE A 317 18.79 -10.02 -4.70
C PHE A 317 18.86 -10.03 -6.23
N TYR A 318 18.63 -8.86 -6.83
CA TYR A 318 18.52 -8.67 -8.28
C TYR A 318 19.82 -8.12 -8.87
N PHE A 319 20.11 -8.41 -10.14
CA PHE A 319 21.23 -7.86 -10.90
C PHE A 319 22.61 -8.07 -10.24
N THR A 320 22.81 -9.21 -9.61
CA THR A 320 24.02 -9.54 -8.82
C THR A 320 25.31 -9.55 -9.65
N ASP A 321 25.19 -9.76 -10.95
CA ASP A 321 26.25 -9.81 -11.96
C ASP A 321 26.60 -8.45 -12.59
N LYS A 322 25.85 -7.37 -12.21
CA LYS A 322 26.01 -6.04 -12.79
C LYS A 322 26.64 -5.06 -11.80
N PRO A 323 27.47 -4.12 -12.28
CA PRO A 323 27.99 -3.04 -11.44
C PRO A 323 26.84 -2.14 -10.95
N PRO A 324 26.95 -1.57 -9.75
CA PRO A 324 25.93 -0.67 -9.17
C PRO A 324 25.63 0.51 -10.10
N SER A 325 24.36 0.74 -10.41
CA SER A 325 23.92 1.88 -11.24
C SER A 325 22.60 2.49 -10.71
N MET A 326 22.34 3.76 -11.05
CA MET A 326 21.05 4.38 -10.76
C MET A 326 19.92 3.72 -11.57
N GLN A 327 20.20 3.27 -12.78
CA GLN A 327 19.21 2.61 -13.62
C GLN A 327 18.68 1.32 -12.97
N MET A 328 19.56 0.44 -12.44
CA MET A 328 19.11 -0.80 -11.78
C MET A 328 18.26 -0.54 -10.55
N HIS A 329 18.49 0.59 -9.85
CA HIS A 329 17.66 1.02 -8.73
C HIS A 329 16.19 1.22 -9.13
N PHE A 330 15.92 1.69 -10.34
CA PHE A 330 14.57 1.80 -10.88
C PHE A 330 14.10 0.51 -11.56
N GLU A 331 14.95 -0.17 -12.33
CA GLU A 331 14.63 -1.41 -13.05
C GLU A 331 14.15 -2.54 -12.13
N ILE A 332 14.53 -2.51 -10.85
CA ILE A 332 14.06 -3.49 -9.87
C ILE A 332 12.52 -3.51 -9.79
N ILE A 333 11.85 -2.37 -10.00
CA ILE A 333 10.39 -2.27 -9.94
C ILE A 333 9.74 -3.15 -11.02
N GLU A 334 10.32 -3.17 -12.23
CA GLU A 334 9.87 -4.06 -13.31
C GLU A 334 10.31 -5.52 -13.11
N SER A 335 11.34 -5.72 -12.32
CA SER A 335 11.88 -7.06 -12.04
C SER A 335 11.25 -7.69 -10.80
N LEU A 336 10.39 -6.98 -10.05
CA LEU A 336 9.75 -7.50 -8.85
C LEU A 336 9.10 -8.85 -9.12
N ASP A 337 9.45 -9.81 -8.30
CA ASP A 337 8.79 -11.09 -8.21
C ASP A 337 7.87 -11.08 -6.99
N ALA A 338 6.58 -11.10 -7.23
CA ALA A 338 5.52 -11.11 -6.22
C ALA A 338 5.04 -12.53 -5.84
N SER A 339 5.71 -13.59 -6.36
CA SER A 339 5.35 -14.98 -6.08
C SER A 339 5.80 -15.47 -4.70
#